data_e777dd69c7d5b8251fa69d29d996dc4a
#
_entry.id   e777dd69c7d5b8251fa69d29d996dc4a
#
_cell.length_a   1.000
_cell.length_b   1.000
_cell.length_c   1.000
_cell.angle_alpha   90.00
_cell.angle_beta   90.00
_cell.angle_gamma   90.00
#
_symmetry.space_group_name_H-M   'P 1'
#
loop_
_entity.id
_entity.type
_entity.pdbx_description
1 polymer ?
#
loop_
_entity_poly.entity_id
_entity_poly.type
_entity_poly.pdbx_seq_one_letter_code
_entity_poly.pdbx_strand_id
1 'polypeptide(L)'
;EIQSLNVRTTWITDYTPLEECPNLTRLITGSMPEGAAETLAGLTGLEELRLYSTPGLDLTLFAGFRKLRALDVFGSTVSHPDALSGLPGLDYVNLGETGVRDLSFLPSMQALRHLDLRENPLTDLTPLLACPWLEQLALSPYHQELVREQLAGAAFSVEYF
;
A
#
# COMPACT_ATOMS: atom_id res chain seq x y z
N GLU A 1 -24.14 13.49 0.98
CA GLU A 1 -23.21 12.70 0.13
C GLU A 1 -22.13 12.07 1.02
N ILE A 2 -21.87 10.77 0.84
CA ILE A 2 -20.90 10.02 1.66
C ILE A 2 -19.50 10.35 1.17
N GLN A 3 -18.64 10.85 2.07
CA GLN A 3 -17.22 11.12 1.78
C GLN A 3 -16.29 10.11 2.44
N SER A 4 -16.72 9.48 3.53
CA SER A 4 -15.92 8.49 4.25
C SER A 4 -16.76 7.28 4.61
N LEU A 5 -16.24 6.11 4.34
CA LEU A 5 -16.89 4.84 4.65
C LEU A 5 -15.89 3.87 5.31
N ASN A 6 -16.29 3.31 6.45
CA ASN A 6 -15.54 2.25 7.11
C ASN A 6 -16.45 1.05 7.32
N VAL A 7 -16.15 -0.01 6.59
CA VAL A 7 -16.90 -1.28 6.60
C VAL A 7 -16.02 -2.47 6.99
N ARG A 8 -14.90 -2.21 7.67
CA ARG A 8 -13.88 -3.21 8.01
C ARG A 8 -14.43 -4.41 8.79
N THR A 9 -15.41 -4.19 9.65
CA THR A 9 -15.97 -5.23 10.53
C THR A 9 -17.27 -5.82 10.01
N THR A 10 -17.64 -5.53 8.77
CA THR A 10 -18.86 -6.02 8.13
C THR A 10 -18.56 -7.12 7.13
N TRP A 11 -19.49 -8.07 6.99
CA TRP A 11 -19.43 -9.15 6.02
C TRP A 11 -20.09 -8.70 4.72
N ILE A 12 -19.42 -7.77 3.98
CA ILE A 12 -19.92 -7.31 2.69
C ILE A 12 -19.36 -8.22 1.59
N THR A 13 -20.26 -8.71 0.74
CA THR A 13 -19.91 -9.52 -0.43
C THR A 13 -20.18 -8.80 -1.75
N ASP A 14 -20.95 -7.71 -1.71
CA ASP A 14 -21.29 -6.91 -2.89
C ASP A 14 -20.86 -5.44 -2.65
N TYR A 15 -19.88 -4.99 -3.40
CA TYR A 15 -19.33 -3.63 -3.34
C TYR A 15 -19.83 -2.74 -4.48
N THR A 16 -20.68 -3.26 -5.40
CA THR A 16 -21.23 -2.49 -6.52
C THR A 16 -21.95 -1.19 -6.12
N PRO A 17 -22.61 -1.10 -4.92
CA PRO A 17 -23.22 0.17 -4.50
C PRO A 17 -22.20 1.31 -4.29
N LEU A 18 -20.90 1.02 -4.19
CA LEU A 18 -19.87 2.06 -4.09
C LEU A 18 -19.69 2.87 -5.37
N GLU A 19 -20.07 2.32 -6.52
CA GLU A 19 -20.07 3.02 -7.81
C GLU A 19 -20.99 4.27 -7.78
N GLU A 20 -22.02 4.26 -6.92
CA GLU A 20 -22.92 5.38 -6.68
C GLU A 20 -22.37 6.43 -5.68
N CYS A 21 -21.11 6.29 -5.26
CA CYS A 21 -20.46 7.15 -4.26
C CYS A 21 -19.30 7.96 -4.87
N PRO A 22 -19.50 8.82 -5.88
CA PRO A 22 -18.42 9.49 -6.61
C PRO A 22 -17.62 10.49 -5.76
N ASN A 23 -18.17 10.92 -4.61
CA ASN A 23 -17.53 11.86 -3.69
C ASN A 23 -16.77 11.18 -2.54
N LEU A 24 -16.61 9.86 -2.62
CA LEU A 24 -15.88 9.13 -1.59
C LEU A 24 -14.39 9.46 -1.65
N THR A 25 -13.86 9.97 -0.53
CA THR A 25 -12.43 10.32 -0.39
C THR A 25 -11.68 9.36 0.52
N ARG A 26 -12.42 8.62 1.37
CA ARG A 26 -11.85 7.64 2.30
C ARG A 26 -12.67 6.37 2.33
N LEU A 27 -12.00 5.24 2.08
CA LEU A 27 -12.60 3.91 2.15
C LEU A 27 -11.72 2.97 2.98
N ILE A 28 -12.34 2.32 3.96
CA ILE A 28 -11.72 1.25 4.75
C ILE A 28 -12.60 0.02 4.66
N THR A 29 -12.05 -1.08 4.14
CA THR A 29 -12.74 -2.38 4.07
C THR A 29 -11.99 -3.43 4.87
N GLY A 30 -12.67 -4.51 5.24
CA GLY A 30 -12.04 -5.79 5.59
C GLY A 30 -11.66 -6.57 4.34
N SER A 31 -11.59 -7.90 4.47
CA SER A 31 -11.33 -8.78 3.34
C SER A 31 -12.44 -8.63 2.28
N MET A 32 -12.04 -8.32 1.06
CA MET A 32 -12.93 -8.33 -0.10
C MET A 32 -12.89 -9.71 -0.77
N PRO A 33 -14.00 -10.18 -1.33
CA PRO A 33 -13.97 -11.36 -2.20
C PRO A 33 -13.03 -11.14 -3.39
N GLU A 34 -12.47 -12.23 -3.91
CA GLU A 34 -11.64 -12.18 -5.12
C GLU A 34 -12.40 -11.50 -6.28
N GLY A 35 -11.77 -10.58 -6.98
CA GLY A 35 -12.38 -9.79 -8.06
C GLY A 35 -13.24 -8.61 -7.59
N ALA A 36 -13.67 -8.55 -6.33
CA ALA A 36 -14.50 -7.44 -5.84
C ALA A 36 -13.76 -6.08 -5.81
N ALA A 37 -12.44 -6.09 -5.76
CA ALA A 37 -11.64 -4.86 -5.80
C ALA A 37 -11.76 -4.12 -7.15
N GLU A 38 -12.15 -4.79 -8.22
CA GLU A 38 -12.39 -4.19 -9.54
C GLU A 38 -13.46 -3.11 -9.50
N THR A 39 -14.48 -3.25 -8.62
CA THR A 39 -15.54 -2.25 -8.43
C THR A 39 -15.02 -0.92 -7.90
N LEU A 40 -13.83 -0.93 -7.29
CA LEU A 40 -13.20 0.28 -6.75
C LEU A 40 -12.53 1.13 -7.83
N ALA A 41 -12.22 0.58 -9.01
CA ALA A 41 -11.43 1.25 -10.04
C ALA A 41 -12.02 2.60 -10.50
N GLY A 42 -13.34 2.78 -10.37
CA GLY A 42 -14.05 4.03 -10.65
C GLY A 42 -13.91 5.12 -9.58
N LEU A 43 -13.47 4.77 -8.35
CA LEU A 43 -13.42 5.68 -7.22
C LEU A 43 -12.15 6.55 -7.21
N THR A 44 -11.85 7.20 -8.33
CA THR A 44 -10.61 7.98 -8.55
C THR A 44 -10.48 9.22 -7.66
N GLY A 45 -11.54 9.56 -6.91
CA GLY A 45 -11.55 10.63 -5.90
C GLY A 45 -10.91 10.26 -4.57
N LEU A 46 -10.59 8.96 -4.35
CA LEU A 46 -10.04 8.50 -3.06
C LEU A 46 -8.69 9.15 -2.74
N GLU A 47 -8.57 9.60 -1.50
CA GLU A 47 -7.35 10.12 -0.87
C GLU A 47 -6.77 9.09 0.12
N GLU A 48 -7.61 8.27 0.74
CA GLU A 48 -7.22 7.17 1.62
C GLU A 48 -7.99 5.90 1.24
N LEU A 49 -7.24 4.80 1.02
CA LEU A 49 -7.78 3.47 0.75
C LEU A 49 -7.10 2.43 1.63
N ARG A 50 -7.89 1.65 2.37
CA ARG A 50 -7.43 0.52 3.17
C ARG A 50 -8.21 -0.73 2.83
N LEU A 51 -7.50 -1.75 2.34
CA LEU A 51 -8.03 -3.05 1.95
C LEU A 51 -7.27 -4.15 2.70
N TYR A 52 -7.83 -4.63 3.79
CA TYR A 52 -7.17 -5.64 4.60
C TYR A 52 -7.46 -7.05 4.12
N SER A 53 -6.42 -7.90 4.05
CA SER A 53 -6.54 -9.34 3.78
C SER A 53 -7.35 -9.66 2.52
N THR A 54 -7.17 -8.86 1.46
CA THR A 54 -7.84 -9.05 0.17
C THR A 54 -6.98 -9.95 -0.72
N PRO A 55 -7.45 -11.13 -1.11
CA PRO A 55 -6.68 -12.03 -1.97
C PRO A 55 -6.64 -11.54 -3.42
N GLY A 56 -5.52 -11.82 -4.12
CA GLY A 56 -5.40 -11.58 -5.56
C GLY A 56 -5.55 -10.12 -5.99
N LEU A 57 -5.10 -9.18 -5.16
CA LEU A 57 -5.24 -7.75 -5.42
C LEU A 57 -4.23 -7.28 -6.47
N ASP A 58 -4.70 -6.91 -7.65
CA ASP A 58 -3.87 -6.29 -8.69
C ASP A 58 -3.78 -4.77 -8.49
N LEU A 59 -2.59 -4.28 -8.16
CA LEU A 59 -2.40 -2.85 -7.86
C LEU A 59 -2.50 -1.94 -9.09
N THR A 60 -2.51 -2.50 -10.31
CA THR A 60 -2.79 -1.72 -11.52
C THR A 60 -4.21 -1.14 -11.55
N LEU A 61 -5.14 -1.72 -10.80
CA LEU A 61 -6.51 -1.20 -10.61
C LEU A 61 -6.53 0.24 -10.12
N PHE A 62 -5.49 0.65 -9.40
CA PHE A 62 -5.42 1.98 -8.78
C PHE A 62 -4.65 3.01 -9.62
N ALA A 63 -4.26 2.69 -10.86
CA ALA A 63 -3.50 3.60 -11.73
C ALA A 63 -4.18 4.97 -11.96
N GLY A 64 -5.51 5.03 -11.84
CA GLY A 64 -6.30 6.27 -11.96
C GLY A 64 -6.39 7.11 -10.69
N PHE A 65 -5.90 6.63 -9.53
CA PHE A 65 -6.11 7.24 -8.21
C PHE A 65 -5.11 8.38 -7.93
N ARG A 66 -5.16 9.42 -8.75
CA ARG A 66 -4.20 10.54 -8.72
C ARG A 66 -4.23 11.37 -7.44
N LYS A 67 -5.29 11.27 -6.64
CA LYS A 67 -5.46 11.96 -5.36
C LYS A 67 -5.01 11.11 -4.17
N LEU A 68 -4.72 9.82 -4.39
CA LEU A 68 -4.40 8.89 -3.31
C LEU A 68 -3.11 9.32 -2.59
N ARG A 69 -3.21 9.46 -1.28
CA ARG A 69 -2.13 9.80 -0.36
C ARG A 69 -1.75 8.64 0.54
N ALA A 70 -2.75 7.85 0.96
CA ALA A 70 -2.54 6.72 1.84
C ALA A 70 -3.13 5.44 1.26
N LEU A 71 -2.31 4.41 1.14
CA LEU A 71 -2.70 3.05 0.75
C LEU A 71 -2.26 2.05 1.81
N ASP A 72 -3.20 1.28 2.32
CA ASP A 72 -2.93 0.18 3.24
C ASP A 72 -3.57 -1.10 2.70
N VAL A 73 -2.75 -2.05 2.31
CA VAL A 73 -3.17 -3.36 1.78
C VAL A 73 -2.61 -4.52 2.60
N PHE A 74 -2.40 -4.28 3.90
CA PHE A 74 -1.84 -5.26 4.82
C PHE A 74 -2.57 -6.62 4.75
N GLY A 75 -1.80 -7.70 4.70
CA GLY A 75 -2.31 -9.06 4.66
C GLY A 75 -2.94 -9.47 3.32
N SER A 76 -2.88 -8.62 2.29
CA SER A 76 -3.40 -8.89 0.95
C SER A 76 -2.33 -9.54 0.08
N THR A 77 -2.70 -10.55 -0.73
CA THR A 77 -1.78 -11.03 -1.77
C THR A 77 -1.81 -10.07 -2.95
N VAL A 78 -0.70 -9.36 -3.19
CA VAL A 78 -0.66 -8.33 -4.23
C VAL A 78 0.12 -8.76 -5.47
N SER A 79 -0.29 -8.23 -6.63
CA SER A 79 0.48 -8.27 -7.88
C SER A 79 0.74 -6.85 -8.38
N HIS A 80 1.79 -6.69 -9.22
CA HIS A 80 2.20 -5.43 -9.83
C HIS A 80 2.40 -4.27 -8.83
N PRO A 81 3.21 -4.44 -7.76
CA PRO A 81 3.47 -3.35 -6.80
C PRO A 81 4.16 -2.15 -7.45
N ASP A 82 4.85 -2.34 -8.57
CA ASP A 82 5.46 -1.30 -9.39
C ASP A 82 4.46 -0.28 -9.95
N ALA A 83 3.17 -0.63 -10.08
CA ALA A 83 2.10 0.29 -10.48
C ALA A 83 1.95 1.48 -9.51
N LEU A 84 2.36 1.32 -8.24
CA LEU A 84 2.32 2.40 -7.24
C LEU A 84 3.23 3.57 -7.60
N SER A 85 4.28 3.35 -8.40
CA SER A 85 5.17 4.40 -8.88
C SER A 85 4.45 5.45 -9.75
N GLY A 86 3.31 5.10 -10.33
CA GLY A 86 2.43 5.99 -11.10
C GLY A 86 1.55 6.91 -10.25
N LEU A 87 1.58 6.82 -8.90
CA LEU A 87 0.72 7.58 -7.98
C LEU A 87 1.50 8.74 -7.35
N PRO A 88 1.38 9.98 -7.88
CA PRO A 88 2.31 11.06 -7.57
C PRO A 88 2.19 11.63 -6.14
N GLY A 89 1.05 11.42 -5.49
CA GLY A 89 0.77 11.98 -4.15
C GLY A 89 0.88 10.96 -3.01
N LEU A 90 1.26 9.72 -3.32
CA LEU A 90 1.23 8.63 -2.34
C LEU A 90 2.38 8.79 -1.32
N ASP A 91 2.04 9.19 -0.08
CA ASP A 91 3.02 9.47 0.98
C ASP A 91 3.06 8.38 2.06
N TYR A 92 2.00 7.61 2.22
CA TYR A 92 1.91 6.46 3.12
C TYR A 92 1.56 5.19 2.37
N VAL A 93 2.37 4.14 2.52
CA VAL A 93 2.12 2.82 1.94
C VAL A 93 2.37 1.73 2.97
N ASN A 94 1.36 0.89 3.19
CA ASN A 94 1.49 -0.35 3.94
C ASN A 94 1.35 -1.54 3.00
N LEU A 95 2.47 -2.24 2.78
CA LEU A 95 2.59 -3.49 2.03
C LEU A 95 2.96 -4.65 2.96
N GLY A 96 2.69 -4.55 4.25
CA GLY A 96 2.98 -5.63 5.21
C GLY A 96 2.21 -6.90 4.87
N GLU A 97 2.86 -8.06 4.98
CA GLU A 97 2.26 -9.38 4.73
C GLU A 97 1.63 -9.52 3.32
N THR A 98 2.25 -8.93 2.29
CA THR A 98 1.71 -8.94 0.92
C THR A 98 2.47 -9.85 -0.03
N GLY A 99 3.62 -10.39 0.40
CA GLY A 99 4.47 -11.23 -0.42
C GLY A 99 5.38 -10.46 -1.38
N VAL A 100 5.48 -9.14 -1.24
CA VAL A 100 6.39 -8.31 -2.04
C VAL A 100 7.84 -8.71 -1.77
N ARG A 101 8.63 -8.80 -2.87
CA ARG A 101 10.07 -9.17 -2.85
C ARG A 101 10.95 -8.14 -3.54
N ASP A 102 10.46 -7.57 -4.64
CA ASP A 102 11.17 -6.59 -5.44
C ASP A 102 10.76 -5.17 -5.02
N LEU A 103 11.75 -4.37 -4.64
CA LEU A 103 11.59 -2.98 -4.20
C LEU A 103 12.11 -1.98 -5.23
N SER A 104 12.48 -2.41 -6.44
CA SER A 104 13.10 -1.59 -7.47
C SER A 104 12.24 -0.41 -7.95
N PHE A 105 10.93 -0.44 -7.69
CA PHE A 105 10.00 0.64 -8.03
C PHE A 105 10.01 1.82 -7.03
N LEU A 106 10.47 1.60 -5.78
CA LEU A 106 10.42 2.60 -4.71
C LEU A 106 11.18 3.90 -5.02
N PRO A 107 12.35 3.90 -5.69
CA PRO A 107 13.05 5.13 -6.04
C PRO A 107 12.25 6.11 -6.91
N SER A 108 11.20 5.65 -7.58
CA SER A 108 10.31 6.51 -8.37
C SER A 108 9.22 7.19 -7.54
N MET A 109 8.99 6.74 -6.30
CA MET A 109 7.91 7.21 -5.42
C MET A 109 8.39 8.38 -4.53
N GLN A 110 8.68 9.53 -5.13
CA GLN A 110 9.31 10.67 -4.44
C GLN A 110 8.44 11.34 -3.36
N ALA A 111 7.14 11.12 -3.38
CA ALA A 111 6.23 11.61 -2.33
C ALA A 111 6.22 10.71 -1.08
N LEU A 112 6.69 9.47 -1.19
CA LEU A 112 6.60 8.47 -0.12
C LEU A 112 7.42 8.90 1.11
N ARG A 113 6.78 8.88 2.29
CA ARG A 113 7.40 9.21 3.58
C ARG A 113 7.38 8.04 4.55
N HIS A 114 6.30 7.25 4.52
CA HIS A 114 6.06 6.17 5.45
C HIS A 114 5.82 4.87 4.67
N LEU A 115 6.65 3.87 4.92
CA LEU A 115 6.58 2.57 4.24
C LEU A 115 6.58 1.45 5.28
N ASP A 116 5.58 0.58 5.21
CA ASP A 116 5.53 -0.66 5.99
C ASP A 116 5.73 -1.86 5.08
N LEU A 117 6.77 -2.64 5.36
CA LEU A 117 7.17 -3.84 4.62
C LEU A 117 7.26 -5.08 5.52
N ARG A 118 6.66 -5.02 6.72
CA ARG A 118 6.68 -6.16 7.66
C ARG A 118 6.15 -7.44 7.02
N GLU A 119 6.60 -8.57 7.54
CA GLU A 119 6.14 -9.91 7.14
C GLU A 119 6.25 -10.19 5.62
N ASN A 120 7.26 -9.58 4.96
CA ASN A 120 7.59 -9.86 3.57
C ASN A 120 8.92 -10.61 3.46
N PRO A 121 9.07 -11.52 2.49
CA PRO A 121 10.27 -12.31 2.33
C PRO A 121 11.37 -11.54 1.56
N LEU A 122 11.79 -10.40 2.12
CA LEU A 122 12.77 -9.51 1.52
C LEU A 122 14.20 -10.05 1.69
N THR A 123 14.99 -9.97 0.63
CA THR A 123 16.40 -10.34 0.61
C THR A 123 17.31 -9.21 0.10
N ASP A 124 16.73 -8.20 -0.53
CA ASP A 124 17.43 -7.01 -1.02
C ASP A 124 16.67 -5.74 -0.62
N LEU A 125 17.31 -4.92 0.24
CA LEU A 125 16.82 -3.61 0.68
C LEU A 125 17.57 -2.46 -0.01
N THR A 126 18.55 -2.74 -0.86
CA THR A 126 19.41 -1.71 -1.47
C THR A 126 18.66 -0.65 -2.28
N PRO A 127 17.50 -0.92 -2.92
CA PRO A 127 16.71 0.13 -3.58
C PRO A 127 16.30 1.28 -2.65
N LEU A 128 16.15 1.01 -1.34
CA LEU A 128 15.79 2.03 -0.34
C LEU A 128 16.89 3.09 -0.15
N LEU A 129 18.15 2.80 -0.45
CA LEU A 129 19.23 3.80 -0.41
C LEU A 129 19.03 4.94 -1.43
N ALA A 130 18.26 4.69 -2.47
CA ALA A 130 17.89 5.71 -3.47
C ALA A 130 16.60 6.47 -3.11
N CYS A 131 16.11 6.35 -1.86
CA CYS A 131 14.90 7.00 -1.37
C CYS A 131 15.21 8.01 -0.23
N PRO A 132 15.97 9.10 -0.47
CA PRO A 132 16.38 10.03 0.60
C PRO A 132 15.23 10.82 1.21
N TRP A 133 14.06 10.79 0.59
CA TRP A 133 12.81 11.42 1.06
C TRP A 133 12.01 10.54 2.02
N LEU A 134 12.34 9.23 2.12
CA LEU A 134 11.69 8.33 3.08
C LEU A 134 12.03 8.78 4.50
N GLU A 135 11.04 8.78 5.39
CA GLU A 135 11.20 9.19 6.79
C GLU A 135 11.15 7.99 7.73
N GLN A 136 10.21 7.07 7.50
CA GLN A 136 9.98 5.89 8.34
C GLN A 136 9.83 4.63 7.51
N LEU A 137 10.52 3.58 7.95
CA LEU A 137 10.44 2.23 7.41
C LEU A 137 10.09 1.25 8.53
N ALA A 138 9.00 0.51 8.40
CA ALA A 138 8.65 -0.58 9.30
C ALA A 138 9.04 -1.93 8.69
N LEU A 139 9.75 -2.74 9.46
CA LEU A 139 10.22 -4.09 9.10
C LEU A 139 9.96 -5.07 10.23
N SER A 140 9.95 -6.37 9.91
CA SER A 140 9.95 -7.41 10.95
C SER A 140 11.33 -7.54 11.59
N PRO A 141 11.41 -7.95 12.87
CA PRO A 141 12.67 -8.10 13.58
C PRO A 141 13.71 -9.00 12.91
N TYR A 142 13.26 -9.99 12.13
CA TYR A 142 14.18 -10.90 11.42
C TYR A 142 14.93 -10.23 10.26
N HIS A 143 14.58 -8.99 9.86
CA HIS A 143 15.32 -8.21 8.87
C HIS A 143 16.48 -7.38 9.49
N GLN A 144 16.68 -7.41 10.81
CA GLN A 144 17.69 -6.56 11.47
C GLN A 144 19.10 -6.74 10.91
N GLU A 145 19.50 -7.99 10.61
CA GLU A 145 20.81 -8.27 10.04
C GLU A 145 20.92 -7.68 8.62
N LEU A 146 19.89 -7.88 7.80
CA LEU A 146 19.83 -7.36 6.44
C LEU A 146 19.90 -5.82 6.42
N VAL A 147 19.22 -5.16 7.36
CA VAL A 147 19.30 -3.69 7.52
C VAL A 147 20.72 -3.26 7.88
N ARG A 148 21.37 -3.95 8.80
CA ARG A 148 22.74 -3.65 9.21
C ARG A 148 23.73 -3.77 8.06
N GLU A 149 23.56 -4.79 7.23
CA GLU A 149 24.45 -5.06 6.10
C GLU A 149 24.19 -4.11 4.91
N GLN A 150 22.94 -3.81 4.60
CA GLN A 150 22.58 -3.16 3.34
C GLN A 150 22.17 -1.68 3.49
N LEU A 151 21.67 -1.26 4.66
CA LEU A 151 21.16 0.10 4.88
C LEU A 151 22.05 0.94 5.82
N ALA A 152 23.31 0.60 5.97
CA ALA A 152 24.23 1.40 6.77
C ALA A 152 24.31 2.83 6.23
N GLY A 153 23.94 3.82 7.06
CA GLY A 153 23.94 5.24 6.68
C GLY A 153 22.66 5.72 5.98
N ALA A 154 21.59 4.92 5.95
CA ALA A 154 20.29 5.39 5.48
C ALA A 154 19.79 6.60 6.31
N ALA A 155 19.11 7.53 5.65
CA ALA A 155 18.66 8.79 6.27
C ALA A 155 17.33 8.65 7.02
N PHE A 156 16.59 7.57 6.81
CA PHE A 156 15.29 7.30 7.44
C PHE A 156 15.42 6.46 8.71
N SER A 157 14.40 6.53 9.57
CA SER A 157 14.30 5.65 10.75
C SER A 157 13.76 4.27 10.36
N VAL A 158 14.30 3.23 11.01
CA VAL A 158 13.79 1.85 10.87
C VAL A 158 13.16 1.42 12.18
N GLU A 159 11.89 1.04 12.13
CA GLU A 159 11.14 0.50 13.25
C GLU A 159 10.88 -0.99 13.04
N TYR A 160 10.90 -1.76 14.14
CA TYR A 160 10.69 -3.21 14.09
C TYR A 160 9.47 -3.59 14.93
N PHE A 161 8.56 -4.35 14.31
CA PHE A 161 7.32 -4.81 14.94
C PHE A 161 7.07 -6.29 14.68
#